data_b5153c26d898b197a07e202b6b6405c1
#
_entry.id   b5153c26d898b197a07e202b6b6405c1
#
_cell.length_a   1.000
_cell.length_b   1.000
_cell.length_c   1.000
_cell.angle_alpha   90.00
_cell.angle_beta   90.00
_cell.angle_gamma   90.00
#
_symmetry.space_group_name_H-M   'P 1'
#
loop_
_entity.id
_entity.type
_entity.pdbx_description
1 polymer ?
#
loop_
_entity_poly.entity_id
_entity_poly.type
_entity_poly.pdbx_seq_one_letter_code
_entity_poly.pdbx_strand_id
1 'polypeptide(L)'
;MKLKHDGENRTYLLHLPHSYNEAEPSSLIIALHGGTGSAKNIEEQGGLPEFSDEKGFILCSPNGLNKTWNAGNCCGKAEKNKVDDVGFISSLMDKIQSEYNIDPKRIYITGMSNGAMMSYRLACELSDKIAAIAPMAGTIVTNECKPSNSMSVVHFHSKKDNSVPFDGGIGDGISNHYNAPIDSVMQVWSSFGNCMTDTMEVRSEYDYYHWINCADSCEVSFYITNDGGHSWPGGTQPRKKADAPSNALNANQIMWAFFLQHPKP
;
A
#
# COMPACT_ATOMS: atom_id res chain seq x y z
N MET A 1 7.71 1.45 18.87
CA MET A 1 6.98 2.53 19.58
C MET A 1 5.56 2.10 19.91
N LYS A 2 4.78 2.91 20.65
CA LYS A 2 3.41 2.57 21.06
C LYS A 2 2.47 3.78 20.94
N LEU A 3 1.23 3.51 20.53
CA LEU A 3 0.12 4.47 20.52
C LEU A 3 -1.12 3.79 21.11
N LYS A 4 -1.79 4.46 22.04
CA LYS A 4 -3.07 3.96 22.57
C LYS A 4 -4.20 4.39 21.64
N HIS A 5 -4.98 3.43 21.12
CA HIS A 5 -6.12 3.67 20.27
C HIS A 5 -7.24 2.68 20.59
N ASP A 6 -8.46 3.17 20.76
CA ASP A 6 -9.67 2.37 21.09
C ASP A 6 -9.43 1.39 22.25
N GLY A 7 -8.77 1.88 23.32
CA GLY A 7 -8.46 1.08 24.52
C GLY A 7 -7.26 0.14 24.39
N GLU A 8 -6.78 -0.13 23.17
CA GLU A 8 -5.70 -1.05 22.87
C GLU A 8 -4.32 -0.35 22.74
N ASN A 9 -3.27 -1.05 23.12
CA ASN A 9 -1.90 -0.61 22.88
C ASN A 9 -1.43 -1.08 21.50
N ARG A 10 -1.48 -0.19 20.52
CA ARG A 10 -0.99 -0.43 19.16
C ARG A 10 0.51 -0.16 19.11
N THR A 11 1.24 -0.99 18.37
CA THR A 11 2.70 -0.86 18.25
C THR A 11 3.10 -0.54 16.82
N TYR A 12 4.22 0.12 16.63
CA TYR A 12 4.79 0.43 15.31
C TYR A 12 6.32 0.55 15.40
N LEU A 13 6.99 0.34 14.27
CA LEU A 13 8.37 0.73 14.04
C LEU A 13 8.39 2.10 13.36
N LEU A 14 9.37 2.91 13.70
CA LEU A 14 9.62 4.19 13.06
C LEU A 14 11.11 4.25 12.74
N HIS A 15 11.42 4.44 11.47
CA HIS A 15 12.77 4.63 10.97
C HIS A 15 12.92 6.05 10.46
N LEU A 16 13.88 6.78 11.02
CA LEU A 16 14.29 8.09 10.53
C LEU A 16 15.51 7.86 9.63
N PRO A 17 15.49 8.32 8.37
CA PRO A 17 16.65 8.16 7.49
C PRO A 17 17.87 8.90 8.06
N HIS A 18 19.06 8.43 7.73
CA HIS A 18 20.31 9.07 8.19
C HIS A 18 20.42 10.56 7.79
N SER A 19 19.74 10.95 6.74
CA SER A 19 19.68 12.33 6.24
C SER A 19 18.61 13.19 6.90
N TYR A 20 17.82 12.65 7.87
CA TYR A 20 16.74 13.40 8.49
C TYR A 20 17.23 14.68 9.15
N ASN A 21 16.58 15.79 8.83
CA ASN A 21 16.84 17.11 9.37
C ASN A 21 15.53 17.76 9.84
N GLU A 22 15.41 18.06 11.12
CA GLU A 22 14.20 18.67 11.68
C GLU A 22 13.84 20.04 11.05
N ALA A 23 14.81 20.73 10.45
CA ALA A 23 14.58 22.02 9.80
C ALA A 23 13.93 21.89 8.41
N GLU A 24 13.92 20.68 7.83
CA GLU A 24 13.39 20.42 6.49
C GLU A 24 12.21 19.46 6.53
N PRO A 25 11.06 19.78 5.87
CA PRO A 25 9.91 18.88 5.87
C PRO A 25 10.18 17.60 5.07
N SER A 26 9.96 16.46 5.69
CA SER A 26 10.19 15.12 5.12
C SER A 26 8.90 14.47 4.61
N SER A 27 9.02 13.60 3.61
CA SER A 27 7.93 12.69 3.24
C SER A 27 7.75 11.61 4.30
N LEU A 28 6.51 11.15 4.51
CA LEU A 28 6.19 10.01 5.36
C LEU A 28 5.64 8.87 4.50
N ILE A 29 6.22 7.68 4.62
CA ILE A 29 5.64 6.46 4.06
C ILE A 29 5.19 5.55 5.20
N ILE A 30 3.91 5.15 5.19
CA ILE A 30 3.37 4.14 6.10
C ILE A 30 3.30 2.82 5.33
N ALA A 31 4.00 1.78 5.84
CA ALA A 31 4.09 0.46 5.22
C ALA A 31 3.30 -0.58 6.01
N LEU A 32 2.28 -1.18 5.40
CA LEU A 32 1.34 -2.10 6.02
C LEU A 32 1.67 -3.55 5.66
N HIS A 33 1.94 -4.38 6.69
CA HIS A 33 2.27 -5.79 6.51
C HIS A 33 1.08 -6.63 6.01
N GLY A 34 1.37 -7.74 5.37
CA GLY A 34 0.38 -8.75 4.97
C GLY A 34 -0.20 -9.52 6.16
N GLY A 35 -1.24 -10.29 5.90
CA GLY A 35 -1.85 -11.15 6.92
C GLY A 35 -0.84 -12.11 7.55
N THR A 36 -0.95 -12.34 8.86
CA THR A 36 -0.01 -13.08 9.73
C THR A 36 1.38 -12.45 9.88
N GLY A 37 1.61 -11.29 9.27
CA GLY A 37 2.87 -10.57 9.30
C GLY A 37 3.06 -9.66 10.51
N SER A 38 4.01 -8.76 10.39
CA SER A 38 4.35 -7.72 11.38
C SER A 38 5.05 -6.55 10.68
N ALA A 39 5.23 -5.45 11.40
CA ALA A 39 6.02 -4.30 10.97
C ALA A 39 7.43 -4.74 10.48
N LYS A 40 8.11 -5.58 11.24
CA LYS A 40 9.43 -6.10 10.86
C LYS A 40 9.39 -6.89 9.55
N ASN A 41 8.35 -7.72 9.34
CA ASN A 41 8.27 -8.54 8.13
C ASN A 41 8.11 -7.69 6.86
N ILE A 42 7.31 -6.62 6.89
CA ILE A 42 7.16 -5.75 5.69
C ILE A 42 8.44 -4.97 5.41
N GLU A 43 9.13 -4.51 6.45
CA GLU A 43 10.43 -3.83 6.31
C GLU A 43 11.48 -4.75 5.69
N GLU A 44 11.63 -5.97 6.20
CA GLU A 44 12.58 -6.96 5.67
C GLU A 44 12.24 -7.41 4.25
N GLN A 45 10.95 -7.61 3.95
CA GLN A 45 10.49 -8.05 2.65
C GLN A 45 10.73 -7.00 1.57
N GLY A 46 10.47 -5.74 1.85
CA GLY A 46 10.69 -4.63 0.93
C GLY A 46 12.10 -4.03 0.99
N GLY A 47 12.95 -4.36 1.98
CA GLY A 47 14.21 -3.65 2.22
C GLY A 47 13.97 -2.15 2.49
N LEU A 48 12.88 -1.85 3.22
CA LEU A 48 12.36 -0.49 3.31
C LEU A 48 13.21 0.46 4.18
N PRO A 49 13.85 0.03 5.29
CA PRO A 49 14.72 0.92 6.06
C PRO A 49 15.93 1.41 5.26
N GLU A 50 16.64 0.52 4.57
CA GLU A 50 17.77 0.87 3.71
C GLU A 50 17.34 1.76 2.55
N PHE A 51 16.15 1.51 2.01
CA PHE A 51 15.58 2.34 0.96
C PHE A 51 15.17 3.73 1.49
N SER A 52 14.67 3.81 2.73
CA SER A 52 14.41 5.07 3.42
C SER A 52 15.69 5.89 3.60
N ASP A 53 16.80 5.25 4.01
CA ASP A 53 18.11 5.89 4.14
C ASP A 53 18.63 6.41 2.78
N GLU A 54 18.42 5.65 1.70
CA GLU A 54 18.83 6.05 0.34
C GLU A 54 18.03 7.26 -0.17
N LYS A 55 16.73 7.31 0.10
CA LYS A 55 15.81 8.31 -0.49
C LYS A 55 15.44 9.47 0.43
N GLY A 56 15.70 9.38 1.72
CA GLY A 56 15.49 10.47 2.68
C GLY A 56 14.04 10.66 3.13
N PHE A 57 13.21 9.61 3.18
CA PHE A 57 11.87 9.69 3.74
C PHE A 57 11.76 9.02 5.11
N ILE A 58 10.83 9.46 5.94
CA ILE A 58 10.51 8.79 7.21
C ILE A 58 9.63 7.57 6.92
N LEU A 59 10.01 6.40 7.45
CA LEU A 59 9.26 5.17 7.32
C LEU A 59 8.55 4.84 8.63
N CYS A 60 7.25 4.59 8.56
CA CYS A 60 6.47 4.06 9.68
C CYS A 60 5.84 2.73 9.31
N SER A 61 6.13 1.70 10.10
CA SER A 61 5.58 0.36 9.90
C SER A 61 4.77 -0.05 11.13
N PRO A 62 3.43 0.12 11.10
CA PRO A 62 2.58 -0.28 12.22
C PRO A 62 2.28 -1.78 12.22
N ASN A 63 1.88 -2.29 13.40
CA ASN A 63 1.40 -3.64 13.57
C ASN A 63 -0.14 -3.69 13.66
N GLY A 64 -0.75 -4.50 12.81
CA GLY A 64 -2.16 -4.86 12.90
C GLY A 64 -2.45 -5.72 14.14
N LEU A 65 -3.60 -5.51 14.79
CA LEU A 65 -4.04 -6.38 15.86
C LEU A 65 -4.26 -7.81 15.35
N ASN A 66 -3.79 -8.78 16.14
CA ASN A 66 -3.82 -10.20 15.76
C ASN A 66 -3.13 -10.47 14.39
N LYS A 67 -2.15 -9.65 14.02
CA LYS A 67 -1.36 -9.78 12.79
C LYS A 67 -2.17 -9.65 11.51
N THR A 68 -3.29 -8.93 11.54
CA THR A 68 -4.14 -8.66 10.38
C THR A 68 -4.70 -7.24 10.47
N TRP A 69 -5.21 -6.73 9.33
CA TRP A 69 -5.90 -5.46 9.20
C TRP A 69 -7.37 -5.71 8.85
N ASN A 70 -8.25 -4.92 9.42
CA ASN A 70 -9.64 -4.82 8.99
C ASN A 70 -9.72 -3.96 7.73
N ALA A 71 -9.60 -4.60 6.57
CA ALA A 71 -9.68 -3.92 5.28
C ALA A 71 -11.11 -3.85 4.70
N GLY A 72 -12.13 -4.12 5.51
CA GLY A 72 -13.53 -4.19 5.11
C GLY A 72 -14.04 -5.64 5.20
N ASN A 73 -14.13 -6.34 4.08
CA ASN A 73 -14.54 -7.76 4.05
C ASN A 73 -13.36 -8.74 4.23
N CYS A 74 -12.18 -8.26 4.59
CA CYS A 74 -10.96 -9.00 4.91
C CYS A 74 -10.12 -8.22 5.94
N CYS A 75 -9.32 -8.78 6.81
CA CYS A 75 -9.08 -10.19 6.98
C CYS A 75 -9.00 -10.57 8.45
N GLY A 76 -9.33 -11.83 8.68
CA GLY A 76 -9.03 -12.54 9.90
C GLY A 76 -9.71 -12.00 11.15
N LYS A 77 -8.97 -11.96 12.28
CA LYS A 77 -9.54 -11.50 13.56
C LYS A 77 -9.80 -10.00 13.58
N ALA A 78 -9.01 -9.19 12.85
CA ALA A 78 -9.23 -7.75 12.82
C ALA A 78 -10.56 -7.41 12.14
N GLU A 79 -10.88 -8.05 11.02
CA GLU A 79 -12.18 -7.90 10.35
C GLU A 79 -13.33 -8.41 11.21
N LYS A 80 -13.23 -9.65 11.73
CA LYS A 80 -14.27 -10.26 12.55
C LYS A 80 -14.62 -9.44 13.81
N ASN A 81 -13.61 -8.84 14.42
CA ASN A 81 -13.75 -8.00 15.62
C ASN A 81 -14.04 -6.53 15.27
N LYS A 82 -14.17 -6.19 13.99
CA LYS A 82 -14.39 -4.82 13.50
C LYS A 82 -13.39 -3.81 14.08
N VAL A 83 -12.11 -4.21 14.15
CA VAL A 83 -11.04 -3.35 14.68
C VAL A 83 -11.03 -2.02 13.92
N ASP A 84 -10.94 -0.91 14.62
CA ASP A 84 -10.82 0.42 14.04
C ASP A 84 -9.37 0.70 13.59
N ASP A 85 -8.96 0.03 12.51
CA ASP A 85 -7.63 0.23 11.92
C ASP A 85 -7.52 1.55 11.14
N VAL A 86 -8.62 2.05 10.59
CA VAL A 86 -8.64 3.36 9.91
C VAL A 86 -8.38 4.48 10.89
N GLY A 87 -9.11 4.52 12.01
CA GLY A 87 -8.90 5.51 13.07
C GLY A 87 -7.51 5.38 13.71
N PHE A 88 -6.99 4.15 13.86
CA PHE A 88 -5.62 3.94 14.34
C PHE A 88 -4.57 4.57 13.40
N ILE A 89 -4.63 4.30 12.09
CA ILE A 89 -3.68 4.85 11.12
C ILE A 89 -3.82 6.36 11.03
N SER A 90 -5.04 6.90 11.07
CA SER A 90 -5.28 8.35 11.13
C SER A 90 -4.61 8.98 12.36
N SER A 91 -4.83 8.40 13.55
CA SER A 91 -4.21 8.88 14.80
C SER A 91 -2.68 8.74 14.79
N LEU A 92 -2.16 7.71 14.12
CA LEU A 92 -0.72 7.49 13.97
C LEU A 92 -0.09 8.54 13.07
N MET A 93 -0.73 8.90 11.94
CA MET A 93 -0.30 10.01 11.09
C MET A 93 -0.24 11.33 11.87
N ASP A 94 -1.31 11.65 12.61
CA ASP A 94 -1.38 12.89 13.40
C ASP A 94 -0.27 12.93 14.47
N LYS A 95 -0.03 11.80 15.15
CA LYS A 95 1.06 11.68 16.13
C LYS A 95 2.43 11.91 15.49
N ILE A 96 2.73 11.26 14.37
CA ILE A 96 4.05 11.41 13.70
C ILE A 96 4.25 12.85 13.23
N GLN A 97 3.23 13.48 12.66
CA GLN A 97 3.28 14.89 12.26
C GLN A 97 3.45 15.85 13.45
N SER A 98 3.00 15.48 14.65
CA SER A 98 3.20 16.30 15.85
C SER A 98 4.61 16.17 16.45
N GLU A 99 5.33 15.11 16.14
CA GLU A 99 6.66 14.81 16.70
C GLU A 99 7.80 15.03 15.72
N TYR A 100 7.53 15.04 14.41
CA TYR A 100 8.53 15.16 13.35
C TYR A 100 8.07 16.18 12.29
N ASN A 101 9.02 16.85 11.65
CA ASN A 101 8.72 17.77 10.57
C ASN A 101 8.33 17.03 9.29
N ILE A 102 7.06 16.68 9.18
CA ILE A 102 6.47 16.01 8.02
C ILE A 102 5.81 17.04 7.09
N ASP A 103 6.06 16.93 5.79
CA ASP A 103 5.28 17.64 4.79
C ASP A 103 3.86 17.03 4.71
N PRO A 104 2.81 17.76 5.09
CA PRO A 104 1.44 17.23 5.08
C PRO A 104 0.92 16.91 3.68
N LYS A 105 1.60 17.38 2.64
CA LYS A 105 1.30 17.04 1.24
C LYS A 105 2.01 15.76 0.77
N ARG A 106 2.93 15.21 1.55
CA ARG A 106 3.76 14.05 1.16
C ARG A 106 3.65 12.90 2.16
N ILE A 107 2.40 12.49 2.45
CA ILE A 107 2.07 11.32 3.26
C ILE A 107 1.53 10.24 2.33
N TYR A 108 2.20 9.11 2.30
CA TYR A 108 1.97 8.02 1.37
C TYR A 108 1.73 6.71 2.10
N ILE A 109 0.94 5.82 1.50
CA ILE A 109 0.66 4.51 2.06
C ILE A 109 1.12 3.43 1.07
N THR A 110 1.80 2.42 1.58
CA THR A 110 2.07 1.20 0.85
C THR A 110 1.73 -0.02 1.71
N GLY A 111 1.63 -1.16 1.11
CA GLY A 111 1.39 -2.40 1.83
C GLY A 111 1.29 -3.59 0.91
N MET A 112 1.36 -4.78 1.48
CA MET A 112 1.29 -6.02 0.73
C MET A 112 0.10 -6.88 1.19
N SER A 113 -0.56 -7.56 0.25
CA SER A 113 -1.63 -8.52 0.57
C SER A 113 -2.76 -7.87 1.39
N ASN A 114 -3.08 -8.36 2.58
CA ASN A 114 -4.01 -7.69 3.50
C ASN A 114 -3.61 -6.23 3.81
N GLY A 115 -2.31 -5.89 3.84
CA GLY A 115 -1.83 -4.50 3.97
C GLY A 115 -2.12 -3.67 2.71
N ALA A 116 -2.08 -4.26 1.52
CA ALA A 116 -2.48 -3.60 0.28
C ALA A 116 -4.00 -3.37 0.24
N MET A 117 -4.79 -4.35 0.69
CA MET A 117 -6.24 -4.19 0.84
C MET A 117 -6.57 -3.07 1.82
N MET A 118 -5.82 -2.97 2.93
CA MET A 118 -5.96 -1.87 3.88
C MET A 118 -5.54 -0.53 3.29
N SER A 119 -4.50 -0.48 2.44
CA SER A 119 -4.10 0.74 1.73
C SER A 119 -5.23 1.28 0.85
N TYR A 120 -5.95 0.41 0.16
CA TYR A 120 -7.14 0.79 -0.60
C TYR A 120 -8.25 1.32 0.30
N ARG A 121 -8.54 0.67 1.42
CA ARG A 121 -9.52 1.16 2.38
C ARG A 121 -9.16 2.54 2.92
N LEU A 122 -7.89 2.76 3.27
CA LEU A 122 -7.41 4.06 3.73
C LEU A 122 -7.55 5.14 2.66
N ALA A 123 -7.25 4.82 1.40
CA ALA A 123 -7.46 5.73 0.28
C ALA A 123 -8.94 6.11 0.08
N CYS A 124 -9.88 5.17 0.35
CA CYS A 124 -11.31 5.46 0.30
C CYS A 124 -11.78 6.35 1.47
N GLU A 125 -11.23 6.16 2.67
CA GLU A 125 -11.75 6.79 3.90
C GLU A 125 -10.91 7.98 4.40
N LEU A 126 -9.63 8.10 3.97
CA LEU A 126 -8.68 9.14 4.41
C LEU A 126 -8.00 9.86 3.22
N SER A 127 -8.70 10.00 2.09
CA SER A 127 -8.14 10.67 0.91
C SER A 127 -7.79 12.14 1.12
N ASP A 128 -8.32 12.76 2.17
CA ASP A 128 -7.96 14.11 2.61
C ASP A 128 -6.58 14.18 3.31
N LYS A 129 -6.11 13.08 3.89
CA LYS A 129 -4.83 12.98 4.59
C LYS A 129 -3.71 12.36 3.76
N ILE A 130 -4.04 11.52 2.78
CA ILE A 130 -3.11 10.70 1.99
C ILE A 130 -2.89 11.32 0.61
N ALA A 131 -1.65 11.41 0.16
CA ALA A 131 -1.28 11.94 -1.16
C ALA A 131 -1.41 10.89 -2.26
N ALA A 132 -0.85 9.70 -2.05
CA ALA A 132 -0.92 8.60 -3.00
C ALA A 132 -0.72 7.25 -2.29
N ILE A 133 -1.11 6.15 -2.96
CA ILE A 133 -0.94 4.80 -2.45
C ILE A 133 -0.18 3.90 -3.43
N ALA A 134 0.55 2.91 -2.88
CA ALA A 134 1.27 1.90 -3.65
C ALA A 134 0.96 0.49 -3.11
N PRO A 135 -0.24 -0.07 -3.38
CA PRO A 135 -0.61 -1.41 -2.94
C PRO A 135 0.09 -2.50 -3.77
N MET A 136 0.52 -3.59 -3.11
CA MET A 136 1.19 -4.72 -3.73
C MET A 136 0.47 -6.03 -3.44
N ALA A 137 0.16 -6.80 -4.47
CA ALA A 137 -0.46 -8.13 -4.38
C ALA A 137 -1.75 -8.11 -3.53
N GLY A 138 -2.64 -7.15 -3.78
CA GLY A 138 -3.91 -6.99 -3.08
C GLY A 138 -5.02 -6.54 -4.01
N THR A 139 -6.25 -6.49 -3.50
CA THR A 139 -7.45 -6.05 -4.23
C THR A 139 -8.31 -5.16 -3.32
N ILE A 140 -9.33 -4.52 -3.88
CA ILE A 140 -10.34 -3.79 -3.10
C ILE A 140 -11.30 -4.81 -2.46
N VAL A 141 -11.45 -4.71 -1.14
CA VAL A 141 -12.36 -5.56 -0.35
C VAL A 141 -13.32 -4.74 0.52
N THR A 142 -13.33 -3.42 0.38
CA THR A 142 -14.30 -2.57 1.06
C THR A 142 -15.60 -2.48 0.26
N ASN A 143 -16.75 -2.52 0.95
CA ASN A 143 -18.06 -2.43 0.31
C ASN A 143 -18.37 -1.02 -0.22
N GLU A 144 -17.86 0.00 0.45
CA GLU A 144 -18.03 1.39 0.06
C GLU A 144 -16.68 2.06 -0.09
N CYS A 145 -16.42 2.59 -1.26
CA CYS A 145 -15.26 3.42 -1.53
C CYS A 145 -15.76 4.73 -2.13
N LYS A 146 -15.61 5.82 -1.40
CA LYS A 146 -16.04 7.16 -1.80
C LYS A 146 -15.00 8.17 -1.36
N PRO A 147 -13.82 8.18 -2.02
CA PRO A 147 -12.78 9.13 -1.68
C PRO A 147 -13.30 10.56 -1.85
N SER A 148 -12.99 11.44 -0.90
CA SER A 148 -13.38 12.85 -0.95
C SER A 148 -12.53 13.66 -1.94
N ASN A 149 -11.34 13.15 -2.26
CA ASN A 149 -10.39 13.72 -3.22
C ASN A 149 -9.95 12.65 -4.21
N SER A 150 -9.57 13.08 -5.41
CA SER A 150 -8.91 12.20 -6.39
C SER A 150 -7.63 11.62 -5.78
N MET A 151 -7.35 10.34 -6.08
CA MET A 151 -6.23 9.62 -5.47
C MET A 151 -5.31 9.04 -6.53
N SER A 152 -4.02 9.33 -6.42
CA SER A 152 -3.01 8.70 -7.26
C SER A 152 -2.67 7.30 -6.74
N VAL A 153 -2.66 6.32 -7.65
CA VAL A 153 -2.47 4.90 -7.32
C VAL A 153 -1.43 4.27 -8.24
N VAL A 154 -0.38 3.68 -7.67
CA VAL A 154 0.51 2.77 -8.39
C VAL A 154 0.40 1.37 -7.80
N HIS A 155 -0.12 0.42 -8.55
CA HIS A 155 -0.36 -0.94 -8.08
C HIS A 155 0.61 -1.93 -8.72
N PHE A 156 1.03 -2.94 -7.95
CA PHE A 156 1.90 -4.02 -8.40
C PHE A 156 1.23 -5.37 -8.14
N HIS A 157 1.17 -6.21 -9.18
CA HIS A 157 0.57 -7.54 -9.07
C HIS A 157 1.30 -8.55 -9.97
N SER A 158 1.17 -9.84 -9.67
CA SER A 158 1.65 -10.91 -10.54
C SER A 158 0.48 -11.70 -11.12
N LYS A 159 0.53 -12.05 -12.41
CA LYS A 159 -0.41 -13.00 -13.03
C LYS A 159 -0.36 -14.39 -12.40
N LYS A 160 0.72 -14.70 -11.65
CA LYS A 160 0.93 -15.98 -10.96
C LYS A 160 0.58 -15.92 -9.47
N ASP A 161 -0.05 -14.84 -9.00
CA ASP A 161 -0.51 -14.74 -7.61
C ASP A 161 -1.71 -15.68 -7.38
N ASN A 162 -1.49 -16.74 -6.59
CA ASN A 162 -2.54 -17.68 -6.21
C ASN A 162 -3.24 -17.30 -4.90
N SER A 163 -2.66 -16.40 -4.09
CA SER A 163 -3.23 -15.96 -2.82
C SER A 163 -4.26 -14.84 -3.01
N VAL A 164 -4.00 -13.93 -3.93
CA VAL A 164 -4.94 -12.93 -4.45
C VAL A 164 -4.93 -13.03 -5.97
N PRO A 165 -5.75 -13.91 -6.56
CA PRO A 165 -5.68 -14.20 -8.00
C PRO A 165 -5.90 -12.98 -8.86
N PHE A 166 -5.08 -12.79 -9.90
CA PHE A 166 -5.20 -11.68 -10.85
C PHE A 166 -6.58 -11.62 -11.50
N ASP A 167 -7.10 -12.77 -11.92
CA ASP A 167 -8.43 -12.91 -12.54
C ASP A 167 -9.58 -12.93 -11.51
N GLY A 168 -9.26 -12.70 -10.24
CA GLY A 168 -10.23 -12.77 -9.15
C GLY A 168 -10.55 -14.18 -8.69
N GLY A 169 -11.45 -14.30 -7.74
CA GLY A 169 -11.87 -15.57 -7.16
C GLY A 169 -11.36 -15.80 -5.74
N ILE A 170 -11.54 -17.03 -5.26
CA ILE A 170 -11.04 -17.44 -3.94
C ILE A 170 -9.60 -17.93 -4.11
N GLY A 171 -8.65 -17.20 -3.51
CA GLY A 171 -7.25 -17.61 -3.51
C GLY A 171 -6.93 -18.61 -2.40
N ASP A 172 -5.68 -19.12 -2.41
CA ASP A 172 -5.13 -20.01 -1.38
C ASP A 172 -4.57 -19.27 -0.15
N GLY A 173 -4.84 -17.96 -0.05
CA GLY A 173 -4.44 -17.11 1.06
C GLY A 173 -5.14 -17.43 2.38
N ILE A 174 -4.81 -16.66 3.43
CA ILE A 174 -5.35 -16.87 4.80
C ILE A 174 -6.84 -16.53 4.95
N SER A 175 -7.42 -15.85 3.99
CA SER A 175 -8.82 -15.42 3.99
C SER A 175 -9.60 -16.22 2.93
N ASN A 176 -10.70 -16.80 3.36
CA ASN A 176 -11.59 -17.55 2.48
C ASN A 176 -12.69 -16.64 1.91
N HIS A 177 -12.28 -15.50 1.30
CA HIS A 177 -13.21 -14.55 0.69
C HIS A 177 -12.97 -14.45 -0.81
N TYR A 178 -13.94 -13.95 -1.53
CA TYR A 178 -13.83 -13.67 -2.95
C TYR A 178 -13.00 -12.40 -3.18
N ASN A 179 -11.93 -12.49 -3.95
CA ASN A 179 -11.13 -11.35 -4.41
C ASN A 179 -11.70 -10.83 -5.72
N ALA A 180 -11.90 -9.52 -5.82
CA ALA A 180 -12.26 -8.91 -7.09
C ALA A 180 -11.11 -9.05 -8.10
N PRO A 181 -11.39 -9.26 -9.40
CA PRO A 181 -10.37 -9.21 -10.44
C PRO A 181 -9.60 -7.89 -10.42
N ILE A 182 -8.30 -7.93 -10.70
CA ILE A 182 -7.47 -6.72 -10.71
C ILE A 182 -7.92 -5.72 -11.78
N ASP A 183 -8.44 -6.18 -12.91
CA ASP A 183 -9.08 -5.31 -13.92
C ASP A 183 -10.22 -4.46 -13.34
N SER A 184 -11.03 -5.04 -12.44
CA SER A 184 -12.09 -4.29 -11.74
C SER A 184 -11.51 -3.22 -10.81
N VAL A 185 -10.37 -3.50 -10.16
CA VAL A 185 -9.65 -2.53 -9.32
C VAL A 185 -9.13 -1.36 -10.17
N MET A 186 -8.57 -1.66 -11.34
CA MET A 186 -8.11 -0.67 -12.32
C MET A 186 -9.26 0.27 -12.72
N GLN A 187 -10.41 -0.32 -13.09
CA GLN A 187 -11.61 0.44 -13.49
C GLN A 187 -12.16 1.33 -12.36
N VAL A 188 -12.16 0.83 -11.13
CA VAL A 188 -12.63 1.61 -9.96
C VAL A 188 -11.79 2.87 -9.78
N TRP A 189 -10.46 2.75 -9.75
CA TRP A 189 -9.57 3.89 -9.48
C TRP A 189 -9.49 4.85 -10.65
N SER A 190 -9.44 4.37 -11.89
CA SER A 190 -9.49 5.25 -13.07
C SER A 190 -10.82 6.02 -13.16
N SER A 191 -11.94 5.40 -12.75
CA SER A 191 -13.25 6.06 -12.69
C SER A 191 -13.32 7.11 -11.59
N PHE A 192 -12.79 6.84 -10.39
CA PHE A 192 -12.72 7.84 -9.32
C PHE A 192 -11.85 9.04 -9.70
N GLY A 193 -10.76 8.79 -10.42
CA GLY A 193 -9.90 9.83 -10.96
C GLY A 193 -10.52 10.59 -12.14
N ASN A 194 -11.68 10.19 -12.69
CA ASN A 194 -12.21 10.73 -13.94
C ASN A 194 -11.14 10.77 -15.05
N CYS A 195 -10.38 9.70 -15.19
CA CYS A 195 -9.28 9.65 -16.16
C CYS A 195 -9.81 9.59 -17.59
N MET A 196 -9.25 10.40 -18.47
CA MET A 196 -9.72 10.56 -19.86
C MET A 196 -8.93 9.72 -20.87
N THR A 197 -7.76 9.24 -20.49
CA THR A 197 -6.85 8.52 -21.38
C THR A 197 -6.30 7.31 -20.65
N ASP A 198 -6.38 6.17 -21.32
CA ASP A 198 -5.73 4.93 -20.90
C ASP A 198 -4.71 4.50 -21.95
N THR A 199 -3.65 3.91 -21.49
CA THR A 199 -2.63 3.27 -22.33
C THR A 199 -2.25 1.92 -21.73
N MET A 200 -1.93 0.97 -22.59
CA MET A 200 -1.41 -0.33 -22.21
C MET A 200 -0.14 -0.61 -22.99
N GLU A 201 0.92 -0.92 -22.28
CA GLU A 201 2.19 -1.38 -22.87
C GLU A 201 2.42 -2.84 -22.44
N VAL A 202 2.45 -3.74 -23.41
CA VAL A 202 2.83 -5.13 -23.18
C VAL A 202 4.33 -5.26 -23.36
N ARG A 203 5.04 -5.62 -22.31
CA ARG A 203 6.48 -5.90 -22.31
C ARG A 203 6.72 -7.39 -22.07
N SER A 204 7.91 -7.88 -22.37
CA SER A 204 8.25 -9.31 -22.19
C SER A 204 8.10 -9.78 -20.74
N GLU A 205 8.37 -8.89 -19.78
CA GLU A 205 8.49 -9.22 -18.36
C GLU A 205 7.29 -8.79 -17.54
N TYR A 206 6.58 -7.74 -17.97
CA TYR A 206 5.37 -7.22 -17.32
C TYR A 206 4.50 -6.45 -18.28
N ASP A 207 3.21 -6.32 -17.98
CA ASP A 207 2.29 -5.40 -18.62
C ASP A 207 2.18 -4.13 -17.77
N TYR A 208 2.13 -2.98 -18.43
CA TYR A 208 1.95 -1.69 -17.80
C TYR A 208 0.67 -1.03 -18.29
N TYR A 209 -0.23 -0.76 -17.35
CA TYR A 209 -1.47 -0.03 -17.59
C TYR A 209 -1.35 1.35 -16.95
N HIS A 210 -1.74 2.38 -17.68
CA HIS A 210 -1.56 3.75 -17.26
C HIS A 210 -2.73 4.63 -17.67
N TRP A 211 -3.35 5.29 -16.71
CA TRP A 211 -4.43 6.25 -16.88
C TRP A 211 -3.94 7.63 -16.49
N ILE A 212 -4.01 8.57 -17.42
CA ILE A 212 -3.59 9.96 -17.30
C ILE A 212 -4.71 10.93 -17.67
N ASN A 213 -4.42 12.22 -17.54
CA ASN A 213 -5.42 13.27 -17.74
C ASN A 213 -6.63 13.07 -16.81
N CYS A 214 -6.33 12.68 -15.60
CA CYS A 214 -7.30 12.49 -14.53
C CYS A 214 -7.59 13.83 -13.83
N ALA A 215 -8.68 13.90 -13.06
CA ALA A 215 -9.00 15.05 -12.24
C ALA A 215 -7.90 15.30 -11.19
N ASP A 216 -7.71 16.58 -10.81
CA ASP A 216 -6.76 17.01 -9.79
C ASP A 216 -5.31 16.54 -10.05
N SER A 217 -4.96 16.30 -11.31
CA SER A 217 -3.66 15.76 -11.73
C SER A 217 -3.29 14.41 -11.08
N CYS A 218 -4.29 13.63 -10.68
CA CYS A 218 -4.03 12.28 -10.21
C CYS A 218 -3.62 11.34 -11.37
N GLU A 219 -3.02 10.23 -11.03
CA GLU A 219 -2.57 9.20 -11.97
C GLU A 219 -2.89 7.81 -11.42
N VAL A 220 -3.26 6.90 -12.30
CA VAL A 220 -3.48 5.49 -11.96
C VAL A 220 -2.59 4.63 -12.82
N SER A 221 -1.71 3.85 -12.20
CA SER A 221 -0.74 3.00 -12.88
C SER A 221 -0.73 1.59 -12.31
N PHE A 222 -0.69 0.57 -13.16
CA PHE A 222 -0.64 -0.83 -12.76
C PHE A 222 0.51 -1.55 -13.46
N TYR A 223 1.37 -2.18 -12.69
CA TYR A 223 2.47 -3.01 -13.14
C TYR A 223 2.14 -4.48 -12.87
N ILE A 224 1.89 -5.25 -13.91
CA ILE A 224 1.44 -6.64 -13.83
C ILE A 224 2.56 -7.56 -14.33
N THR A 225 3.26 -8.21 -13.41
CA THR A 225 4.42 -9.05 -13.74
C THR A 225 4.01 -10.44 -14.23
N ASN A 226 4.84 -11.02 -15.10
CA ASN A 226 4.65 -12.37 -15.67
C ASN A 226 5.41 -13.46 -14.87
N ASP A 227 6.22 -13.05 -13.89
CA ASP A 227 7.00 -13.89 -13.00
C ASP A 227 6.67 -13.62 -11.52
N GLY A 228 7.37 -14.31 -10.61
CA GLY A 228 7.09 -14.20 -9.19
C GLY A 228 5.74 -14.82 -8.82
N GLY A 229 5.14 -14.35 -7.74
CA GLY A 229 3.84 -14.79 -7.25
C GLY A 229 3.33 -13.78 -6.23
N HIS A 230 2.74 -14.25 -5.12
CA HIS A 230 2.29 -13.39 -4.02
C HIS A 230 3.47 -12.80 -3.23
N SER A 231 4.11 -11.78 -3.77
CA SER A 231 5.38 -11.26 -3.28
C SER A 231 5.53 -9.74 -3.50
N TRP A 232 6.57 -9.15 -2.92
CA TRP A 232 7.00 -7.76 -3.15
C TRP A 232 7.95 -7.73 -4.35
N PRO A 233 7.61 -7.15 -5.49
CA PRO A 233 8.47 -7.18 -6.68
C PRO A 233 9.81 -6.46 -6.45
N GLY A 234 10.92 -7.14 -6.76
CA GLY A 234 12.27 -6.66 -6.50
C GLY A 234 12.71 -6.72 -5.03
N GLY A 235 11.88 -7.26 -4.14
CA GLY A 235 12.17 -7.41 -2.71
C GLY A 235 12.84 -8.73 -2.37
N THR A 236 12.67 -9.19 -1.13
CA THR A 236 13.23 -10.45 -0.63
C THR A 236 12.14 -11.48 -0.36
N GLN A 237 12.48 -12.77 -0.52
CA GLN A 237 11.59 -13.86 -0.16
C GLN A 237 11.55 -14.00 1.38
N PRO A 238 10.39 -13.76 2.04
CA PRO A 238 10.34 -13.69 3.50
C PRO A 238 10.54 -15.04 4.20
N ARG A 239 10.33 -16.13 3.50
CA ARG A 239 10.50 -17.54 3.99
C ARG A 239 10.56 -18.52 2.82
N LYS A 240 11.21 -19.66 3.01
CA LYS A 240 11.39 -20.70 1.95
C LYS A 240 10.11 -21.14 1.23
N LYS A 241 8.95 -21.07 1.90
CA LYS A 241 7.66 -21.52 1.33
C LYS A 241 6.83 -20.37 0.77
N ALA A 242 7.29 -19.13 0.89
CA ALA A 242 6.65 -17.99 0.24
C ALA A 242 7.04 -17.96 -1.23
N ASP A 243 6.22 -17.32 -2.05
CA ASP A 243 6.56 -17.12 -3.44
C ASP A 243 7.85 -16.29 -3.58
N ALA A 244 8.63 -16.61 -4.60
CA ALA A 244 9.77 -15.79 -4.96
C ALA A 244 9.28 -14.41 -5.45
N PRO A 245 10.00 -13.33 -5.13
CA PRO A 245 9.68 -12.02 -5.69
C PRO A 245 9.88 -12.01 -7.21
N SER A 246 9.09 -11.18 -7.91
CA SER A 246 9.34 -10.87 -9.30
C SER A 246 10.68 -10.16 -9.45
N ASN A 247 11.44 -10.52 -10.49
CA ASN A 247 12.66 -9.82 -10.89
C ASN A 247 12.45 -8.88 -12.09
N ALA A 248 11.23 -8.81 -12.61
CA ALA A 248 10.89 -7.99 -13.78
C ALA A 248 11.04 -6.49 -13.52
N LEU A 249 10.88 -6.06 -12.27
CA LEU A 249 10.94 -4.66 -11.89
C LEU A 249 11.31 -4.50 -10.40
N ASN A 250 11.70 -3.29 -10.02
CA ASN A 250 11.91 -2.91 -8.62
C ASN A 250 10.78 -1.99 -8.17
N ALA A 251 9.85 -2.53 -7.39
CA ALA A 251 8.68 -1.79 -6.93
C ALA A 251 9.02 -0.57 -6.07
N ASN A 252 10.09 -0.63 -5.26
CA ASN A 252 10.51 0.51 -4.44
C ASN A 252 10.89 1.73 -5.29
N GLN A 253 11.69 1.52 -6.34
CA GLN A 253 12.15 2.63 -7.19
C GLN A 253 10.97 3.25 -7.96
N ILE A 254 10.06 2.42 -8.47
CA ILE A 254 8.86 2.90 -9.19
C ILE A 254 7.92 3.62 -8.23
N MET A 255 7.64 3.02 -7.08
CA MET A 255 6.80 3.61 -6.02
C MET A 255 7.32 4.99 -5.60
N TRP A 256 8.61 5.12 -5.34
CA TRP A 256 9.20 6.39 -4.91
C TRP A 256 9.15 7.45 -6.01
N ALA A 257 9.48 7.09 -7.25
CA ALA A 257 9.37 8.00 -8.38
C ALA A 257 7.93 8.49 -8.58
N PHE A 258 6.96 7.59 -8.43
CA PHE A 258 5.54 7.91 -8.48
C PHE A 258 5.12 8.86 -7.34
N PHE A 259 5.51 8.57 -6.10
CA PHE A 259 5.17 9.39 -4.94
C PHE A 259 5.71 10.82 -5.03
N LEU A 260 6.93 11.00 -5.54
CA LEU A 260 7.52 12.33 -5.73
C LEU A 260 6.74 13.20 -6.74
N GLN A 261 6.07 12.58 -7.71
CA GLN A 261 5.27 13.29 -8.72
C GLN A 261 3.84 13.59 -8.26
N HIS A 262 3.38 12.93 -7.19
CA HIS A 262 2.00 13.01 -6.72
C HIS A 262 1.90 13.44 -5.24
N PRO A 263 2.43 14.64 -4.88
CA PRO A 263 2.07 15.25 -3.61
C PRO A 263 0.59 15.61 -3.63
N LYS A 264 -0.03 15.71 -2.47
CA LYS A 264 -1.40 16.21 -2.34
C LYS A 264 -1.47 17.67 -2.83
N PRO A 265 -2.53 18.08 -3.54
CA PRO A 265 -2.73 19.45 -4.03
C PRO A 265 -2.58 20.56 -2.99
#